data_0dbce8e7434253d01c5ace8a32490937
#
_entry.id   0dbce8e7434253d01c5ace8a32490937
#
_cell.length_a   1.000
_cell.length_b   1.000
_cell.length_c   1.000
_cell.angle_alpha   90.00
_cell.angle_beta   90.00
_cell.angle_gamma   90.00
#
_symmetry.space_group_name_H-M   'P 1'
#
loop_
_entity.id
_entity.type
_entity.pdbx_description
1 polymer ?
#
loop_
_entity_poly.entity_id
_entity_poly.type
_entity_poly.pdbx_seq_one_letter_code
_entity_poly.pdbx_strand_id
1 'polypeptide(L)'
;LASASQFSKVGKIINADPERKFVVPSAPGKRNDKDTKVTDMLYACYALAKEEKSFSSALKKIKERYESIINGLHMKLSLDEEFKTIEKNFAEKAGEDYAASRGEYLNGIIMANYLGYEFVDPADAIRFDEDGNFMPEETDKLLKKRLKGVERAVVPGFYGAKADGTIKTFSRGGSDITGSIVAKAVQADVYENWTDVSGFKIADPRIIKNPEGIDIITYS
;
A
#
# COMPACT_ATOMS: atom_id res chain seq x y z
N LEU A 1 3.99 -6.11 6.75
CA LEU A 1 2.71 -5.85 7.47
C LEU A 1 1.71 -7.02 7.33
N ALA A 2 2.18 -8.27 7.46
CA ALA A 2 1.32 -9.44 7.24
C ALA A 2 0.48 -9.87 8.46
N SER A 3 0.76 -9.32 9.65
CA SER A 3 0.12 -9.69 10.91
C SER A 3 0.08 -8.54 11.92
N ALA A 4 -0.75 -8.68 12.95
CA ALA A 4 -0.85 -7.72 14.05
C ALA A 4 0.49 -7.47 14.76
N SER A 5 1.31 -8.52 14.96
CA SER A 5 2.63 -8.39 15.57
C SER A 5 3.58 -7.54 14.73
N GLN A 6 3.54 -7.66 13.40
CA GLN A 6 4.32 -6.82 12.51
C GLN A 6 3.82 -5.37 12.49
N PHE A 7 2.51 -5.14 12.51
CA PHE A 7 1.94 -3.81 12.69
C PHE A 7 2.40 -3.17 13.99
N SER A 8 2.35 -3.91 15.11
CA SER A 8 2.84 -3.43 16.41
C SER A 8 4.33 -3.06 16.37
N LYS A 9 5.16 -3.90 15.73
CA LYS A 9 6.59 -3.62 15.54
C LYS A 9 6.80 -2.34 14.72
N VAL A 10 6.14 -2.20 13.58
CA VAL A 10 6.24 -1.03 12.70
C VAL A 10 5.73 0.22 13.40
N GLY A 11 4.60 0.14 14.11
CA GLY A 11 4.09 1.27 14.89
C GLY A 11 5.06 1.75 15.97
N LYS A 12 5.77 0.83 16.65
CA LYS A 12 6.82 1.20 17.60
C LYS A 12 7.99 1.94 16.93
N ILE A 13 8.39 1.49 15.72
CA ILE A 13 9.45 2.13 14.95
C ILE A 13 9.03 3.54 14.54
N ILE A 14 7.81 3.71 14.00
CA ILE A 14 7.29 5.01 13.57
C ILE A 14 7.18 5.96 14.76
N ASN A 15 6.60 5.50 15.87
CA ASN A 15 6.40 6.33 17.07
C ASN A 15 7.69 6.62 17.86
N ALA A 16 8.79 5.91 17.60
CA ALA A 16 10.08 6.19 18.22
C ALA A 16 10.73 7.49 17.73
N ASP A 17 10.27 8.00 16.59
CA ASP A 17 10.76 9.27 16.03
C ASP A 17 9.57 10.11 15.56
N PRO A 18 9.30 11.27 16.20
CA PRO A 18 8.17 12.13 15.84
C PRO A 18 8.28 12.75 14.44
N GLU A 19 9.47 12.73 13.83
CA GLU A 19 9.68 13.23 12.48
C GLU A 19 9.22 12.26 11.38
N ARG A 20 8.86 11.01 11.73
CA ARG A 20 8.22 10.05 10.81
C ARG A 20 6.74 10.38 10.63
N LYS A 21 6.49 11.45 9.90
CA LYS A 21 5.16 12.07 9.75
C LYS A 21 4.31 11.46 8.64
N PHE A 22 4.94 10.97 7.57
CA PHE A 22 4.25 10.43 6.41
C PHE A 22 4.62 8.97 6.22
N VAL A 23 3.62 8.10 6.16
CA VAL A 23 3.80 6.65 6.11
C VAL A 23 3.14 6.08 4.86
N VAL A 24 3.88 5.30 4.08
CA VAL A 24 3.39 4.67 2.85
C VAL A 24 3.42 3.15 3.00
N PRO A 25 2.31 2.51 3.43
CA PRO A 25 2.26 1.07 3.60
C PRO A 25 1.98 0.35 2.28
N SER A 26 2.57 -0.85 2.13
CA SER A 26 2.17 -1.84 1.12
C SER A 26 1.05 -2.75 1.64
N ALA A 27 0.44 -3.54 0.76
CA ALA A 27 -0.51 -4.58 1.12
C ALA A 27 0.11 -5.64 2.07
N PRO A 28 -0.71 -6.38 2.83
CA PRO A 28 -0.22 -7.45 3.67
C PRO A 28 0.45 -8.56 2.86
N GLY A 29 1.72 -8.82 3.16
CA GLY A 29 2.50 -9.90 2.56
C GLY A 29 2.13 -11.28 3.13
N LYS A 30 3.01 -12.26 2.92
CA LYS A 30 2.88 -13.62 3.48
C LYS A 30 3.19 -13.62 4.98
N ARG A 31 2.43 -14.39 5.77
CA ARG A 31 2.72 -14.66 7.19
C ARG A 31 3.79 -15.75 7.37
N ASN A 32 3.89 -16.64 6.38
CA ASN A 32 4.85 -17.75 6.30
C ASN A 32 4.97 -18.21 4.84
N ASP A 33 5.89 -19.13 4.56
CA ASP A 33 6.18 -19.61 3.18
C ASP A 33 5.00 -20.25 2.45
N LYS A 34 4.04 -20.83 3.21
CA LYS A 34 2.84 -21.48 2.65
C LYS A 34 1.66 -20.50 2.46
N ASP A 35 1.81 -19.27 2.89
CA ASP A 35 0.76 -18.26 2.81
C ASP A 35 0.72 -17.57 1.44
N THR A 36 -0.41 -16.97 1.10
CA THR A 36 -0.61 -16.21 -0.12
C THR A 36 -0.61 -14.71 0.21
N LYS A 37 0.01 -13.89 -0.62
CA LYS A 37 -0.07 -12.43 -0.50
C LYS A 37 -1.51 -11.97 -0.72
N VAL A 38 -1.92 -10.93 -0.02
CA VAL A 38 -3.28 -10.37 -0.16
C VAL A 38 -3.54 -9.88 -1.59
N THR A 39 -2.55 -9.29 -2.25
CA THR A 39 -2.67 -8.84 -3.64
C THR A 39 -2.98 -10.02 -4.58
N ASP A 40 -2.30 -11.17 -4.41
CA ASP A 40 -2.57 -12.39 -5.20
C ASP A 40 -3.99 -12.93 -4.91
N MET A 41 -4.44 -12.85 -3.65
CA MET A 41 -5.81 -13.25 -3.27
C MET A 41 -6.85 -12.34 -3.93
N LEU A 42 -6.59 -11.04 -4.03
CA LEU A 42 -7.46 -10.05 -4.68
C LEU A 42 -7.55 -10.30 -6.19
N TYR A 43 -6.42 -10.54 -6.86
CA TYR A 43 -6.42 -10.91 -8.27
C TYR A 43 -7.23 -12.20 -8.53
N ALA A 44 -7.00 -13.25 -7.73
CA ALA A 44 -7.73 -14.50 -7.87
C ALA A 44 -9.24 -14.33 -7.60
N CYS A 45 -9.60 -13.50 -6.61
CA CYS A 45 -11.00 -13.20 -6.30
C CYS A 45 -11.66 -12.44 -7.46
N TYR A 46 -10.98 -11.42 -8.00
CA TYR A 46 -11.50 -10.65 -9.13
C TYR A 46 -11.60 -11.47 -10.42
N ALA A 47 -10.68 -12.40 -10.67
CA ALA A 47 -10.76 -13.31 -11.81
C ALA A 47 -12.06 -14.14 -11.79
N LEU A 48 -12.51 -14.60 -10.61
CA LEU A 48 -13.81 -15.27 -10.47
C LEU A 48 -14.98 -14.34 -10.84
N ALA A 49 -14.95 -13.09 -10.37
CA ALA A 49 -15.98 -12.10 -10.70
C ALA A 49 -16.00 -11.79 -12.21
N LYS A 50 -14.83 -11.66 -12.84
CA LYS A 50 -14.70 -11.44 -14.29
C LYS A 50 -15.32 -12.57 -15.11
N GLU A 51 -15.19 -13.81 -14.63
CA GLU A 51 -15.77 -15.01 -15.22
C GLU A 51 -17.24 -15.26 -14.79
N GLU A 52 -17.87 -14.31 -14.10
CA GLU A 52 -19.26 -14.42 -13.59
C GLU A 52 -19.47 -15.60 -12.63
N LYS A 53 -18.40 -16.06 -12.00
CA LYS A 53 -18.43 -17.09 -10.96
C LYS A 53 -18.62 -16.46 -9.57
N SER A 54 -19.14 -17.26 -8.64
CA SER A 54 -19.24 -16.82 -7.25
C SER A 54 -17.86 -16.57 -6.65
N PHE A 55 -17.63 -15.36 -6.15
CA PHE A 55 -16.37 -14.94 -5.50
C PHE A 55 -16.53 -14.64 -4.01
N SER A 56 -17.74 -14.75 -3.46
CA SER A 56 -18.04 -14.40 -2.06
C SER A 56 -17.16 -15.13 -1.06
N SER A 57 -16.89 -16.45 -1.30
CA SER A 57 -16.00 -17.22 -0.41
C SER A 57 -14.55 -16.73 -0.47
N ALA A 58 -14.06 -16.33 -1.65
CA ALA A 58 -12.71 -15.77 -1.80
C ALA A 58 -12.61 -14.42 -1.13
N LEU A 59 -13.59 -13.54 -1.32
CA LEU A 59 -13.65 -12.22 -0.69
C LEU A 59 -13.75 -12.33 0.84
N LYS A 60 -14.53 -13.29 1.36
CA LYS A 60 -14.62 -13.56 2.80
C LYS A 60 -13.25 -13.90 3.40
N LYS A 61 -12.45 -14.75 2.73
CA LYS A 61 -11.10 -15.09 3.21
C LYS A 61 -10.17 -13.88 3.27
N ILE A 62 -10.30 -12.96 2.31
CA ILE A 62 -9.54 -11.70 2.33
C ILE A 62 -10.00 -10.85 3.52
N LYS A 63 -11.30 -10.73 3.75
CA LYS A 63 -11.87 -10.01 4.89
C LYS A 63 -11.35 -10.56 6.22
N GLU A 64 -11.44 -11.87 6.41
CA GLU A 64 -10.93 -12.57 7.60
C GLU A 64 -9.43 -12.29 7.85
N ARG A 65 -8.66 -12.12 6.79
CA ARG A 65 -7.23 -11.75 6.89
C ARG A 65 -7.04 -10.39 7.54
N TYR A 66 -7.80 -9.38 7.13
CA TYR A 66 -7.76 -8.03 7.72
C TYR A 66 -8.37 -7.98 9.11
N GLU A 67 -9.48 -8.67 9.34
CA GLU A 67 -10.11 -8.81 10.66
C GLU A 67 -9.14 -9.43 11.67
N SER A 68 -8.36 -10.43 11.25
CA SER A 68 -7.30 -11.03 12.10
C SER A 68 -6.23 -9.99 12.51
N ILE A 69 -5.89 -9.04 11.65
CA ILE A 69 -4.96 -7.95 11.99
C ILE A 69 -5.63 -6.97 12.97
N ILE A 70 -6.84 -6.51 12.66
CA ILE A 70 -7.61 -5.55 13.48
C ILE A 70 -7.82 -6.11 14.88
N ASN A 71 -8.30 -7.35 14.98
CA ASN A 71 -8.56 -8.03 16.26
C ASN A 71 -7.27 -8.25 17.07
N GLY A 72 -6.18 -8.66 16.39
CA GLY A 72 -4.89 -8.84 17.03
C GLY A 72 -4.23 -7.54 17.53
N LEU A 73 -4.66 -6.39 16.98
CA LEU A 73 -4.28 -5.05 17.45
C LEU A 73 -5.25 -4.47 18.48
N HIS A 74 -6.32 -5.21 18.81
CA HIS A 74 -7.40 -4.77 19.72
C HIS A 74 -8.07 -3.44 19.29
N MET A 75 -8.17 -3.21 17.98
CA MET A 75 -8.76 -2.00 17.42
C MET A 75 -10.29 -2.11 17.32
N LYS A 76 -10.96 -0.97 17.52
CA LYS A 76 -12.41 -0.82 17.26
C LYS A 76 -12.63 -0.27 15.85
N LEU A 77 -12.20 -1.02 14.84
CA LEU A 77 -12.33 -0.67 13.43
C LEU A 77 -13.12 -1.77 12.72
N SER A 78 -14.11 -1.40 11.92
CA SER A 78 -14.76 -2.30 10.95
C SER A 78 -14.41 -1.85 9.53
N LEU A 79 -14.19 -2.81 8.65
CA LEU A 79 -14.02 -2.62 7.21
C LEU A 79 -15.23 -3.15 6.41
N ASP A 80 -16.39 -3.29 7.06
CA ASP A 80 -17.58 -3.87 6.44
C ASP A 80 -18.07 -3.06 5.24
N GLU A 81 -18.07 -1.73 5.34
CA GLU A 81 -18.51 -0.86 4.25
C GLU A 81 -17.52 -0.86 3.08
N GLU A 82 -16.23 -0.92 3.37
CA GLU A 82 -15.17 -1.08 2.37
C GLU A 82 -15.34 -2.40 1.61
N PHE A 83 -15.60 -3.50 2.31
CA PHE A 83 -15.80 -4.80 1.69
C PHE A 83 -17.09 -4.86 0.88
N LYS A 84 -18.19 -4.23 1.31
CA LYS A 84 -19.41 -4.08 0.50
C LYS A 84 -19.13 -3.31 -0.80
N THR A 85 -18.37 -2.23 -0.70
CA THR A 85 -17.96 -1.42 -1.86
C THR A 85 -17.09 -2.25 -2.82
N ILE A 86 -16.13 -3.02 -2.29
CA ILE A 86 -15.27 -3.91 -3.10
C ILE A 86 -16.11 -4.99 -3.79
N GLU A 87 -17.04 -5.63 -3.07
CA GLU A 87 -17.93 -6.65 -3.62
C GLU A 87 -18.75 -6.10 -4.79
N LYS A 88 -19.35 -4.91 -4.61
CA LYS A 88 -20.08 -4.21 -5.66
C LYS A 88 -19.20 -3.93 -6.88
N ASN A 89 -18.03 -3.32 -6.67
CA ASN A 89 -17.12 -2.97 -7.76
C ASN A 89 -16.56 -4.22 -8.49
N PHE A 90 -16.38 -5.34 -7.80
CA PHE A 90 -15.99 -6.59 -8.43
C PHE A 90 -17.12 -7.14 -9.31
N ALA A 91 -18.38 -7.10 -8.83
CA ALA A 91 -19.54 -7.49 -9.63
C ALA A 91 -19.73 -6.59 -10.87
N GLU A 92 -19.41 -5.30 -10.75
CA GLU A 92 -19.45 -4.29 -11.84
C GLU A 92 -18.20 -4.34 -12.74
N LYS A 93 -17.24 -5.25 -12.49
CA LYS A 93 -16.03 -5.45 -13.29
C LYS A 93 -15.14 -4.19 -13.36
N ALA A 94 -14.90 -3.56 -12.20
CA ALA A 94 -14.12 -2.31 -12.07
C ALA A 94 -12.63 -2.39 -12.50
N GLY A 95 -12.11 -3.56 -12.83
CA GLY A 95 -10.77 -3.75 -13.38
C GLY A 95 -9.77 -4.38 -12.41
N GLU A 96 -8.70 -4.91 -12.99
CA GLU A 96 -7.63 -5.60 -12.24
C GLU A 96 -6.83 -4.62 -11.38
N ASP A 97 -6.59 -3.40 -11.86
CA ASP A 97 -5.90 -2.35 -11.10
C ASP A 97 -6.71 -1.95 -9.86
N TYR A 98 -8.03 -1.82 -9.99
CA TYR A 98 -8.90 -1.61 -8.85
C TYR A 98 -8.77 -2.74 -7.84
N ALA A 99 -8.87 -3.99 -8.29
CA ALA A 99 -8.78 -5.13 -7.39
C ALA A 99 -7.45 -5.17 -6.63
N ALA A 100 -6.33 -5.03 -7.35
CA ALA A 100 -5.00 -5.04 -6.75
C ALA A 100 -4.81 -3.94 -5.71
N SER A 101 -5.24 -2.72 -6.04
CA SER A 101 -5.07 -1.55 -5.16
C SER A 101 -5.78 -1.68 -3.81
N ARG A 102 -6.82 -2.51 -3.71
CA ARG A 102 -7.58 -2.69 -2.46
C ARG A 102 -6.73 -3.31 -1.35
N GLY A 103 -5.64 -4.00 -1.70
CA GLY A 103 -4.68 -4.50 -0.73
C GLY A 103 -4.02 -3.37 0.08
N GLU A 104 -3.45 -2.41 -0.60
CA GLU A 104 -2.82 -1.24 0.01
C GLU A 104 -3.85 -0.30 0.64
N TYR A 105 -4.99 -0.08 -0.02
CA TYR A 105 -6.09 0.75 0.47
C TYR A 105 -6.56 0.30 1.87
N LEU A 106 -6.96 -0.96 2.01
CA LEU A 106 -7.43 -1.51 3.29
C LEU A 106 -6.33 -1.50 4.35
N ASN A 107 -5.09 -1.82 3.95
CA ASN A 107 -3.95 -1.81 4.86
C ASN A 107 -3.62 -0.39 5.34
N GLY A 108 -3.77 0.59 4.46
CA GLY A 108 -3.60 2.00 4.79
C GLY A 108 -4.64 2.51 5.80
N ILE A 109 -5.91 2.11 5.66
CA ILE A 109 -6.97 2.44 6.62
C ILE A 109 -6.62 1.89 8.01
N ILE A 110 -6.19 0.63 8.09
CA ILE A 110 -5.77 0.03 9.36
C ILE A 110 -4.58 0.79 9.95
N MET A 111 -3.56 1.08 9.13
CA MET A 111 -2.36 1.77 9.58
C MET A 111 -2.67 3.18 10.08
N ALA A 112 -3.52 3.94 9.36
CA ALA A 112 -3.93 5.28 9.75
C ALA A 112 -4.66 5.27 11.11
N ASN A 113 -5.62 4.36 11.28
CA ASN A 113 -6.32 4.19 12.55
C ASN A 113 -5.39 3.76 13.68
N TYR A 114 -4.46 2.85 13.40
CA TYR A 114 -3.52 2.34 14.40
C TYR A 114 -2.55 3.40 14.90
N LEU A 115 -2.09 4.27 14.01
CA LEU A 115 -1.17 5.37 14.34
C LEU A 115 -1.88 6.64 14.83
N GLY A 116 -3.19 6.77 14.59
CA GLY A 116 -3.92 8.02 14.78
C GLY A 116 -3.54 9.09 13.76
N TYR A 117 -3.14 8.69 12.56
CA TYR A 117 -2.76 9.57 11.45
C TYR A 117 -3.92 9.77 10.48
N GLU A 118 -3.88 10.87 9.71
CA GLU A 118 -4.86 11.10 8.65
C GLU A 118 -4.69 10.06 7.53
N PHE A 119 -5.80 9.46 7.10
CA PHE A 119 -5.82 8.62 5.90
C PHE A 119 -5.97 9.50 4.66
N VAL A 120 -5.07 9.33 3.68
CA VAL A 120 -5.11 10.03 2.41
C VAL A 120 -5.14 9.01 1.28
N ASP A 121 -6.28 8.91 0.57
CA ASP A 121 -6.38 8.02 -0.58
C ASP A 121 -5.50 8.56 -1.72
N PRO A 122 -4.53 7.79 -2.22
CA PRO A 122 -3.70 8.21 -3.36
C PRO A 122 -4.51 8.44 -4.63
N ALA A 123 -5.69 7.83 -4.78
CA ALA A 123 -6.59 8.08 -5.90
C ALA A 123 -7.04 9.56 -5.99
N ASP A 124 -7.02 10.31 -4.89
CA ASP A 124 -7.37 11.73 -4.88
C ASP A 124 -6.25 12.63 -5.42
N ALA A 125 -5.00 12.16 -5.43
CA ALA A 125 -3.85 13.04 -5.65
C ALA A 125 -2.75 12.47 -6.57
N ILE A 126 -2.66 11.16 -6.77
CA ILE A 126 -1.73 10.54 -7.72
C ILE A 126 -2.44 10.33 -9.05
N ARG A 127 -1.92 10.94 -10.13
CA ARG A 127 -2.57 10.99 -11.43
C ARG A 127 -1.85 10.17 -12.49
N PHE A 128 -2.68 9.52 -13.30
CA PHE A 128 -2.30 8.86 -14.54
C PHE A 128 -3.10 9.45 -15.69
N ASP A 129 -2.50 9.51 -16.89
CA ASP A 129 -3.20 9.90 -18.11
C ASP A 129 -4.16 8.80 -18.61
N GLU A 130 -4.83 9.06 -19.73
CA GLU A 130 -5.77 8.10 -20.35
C GLU A 130 -5.08 6.80 -20.79
N ASP A 131 -3.81 6.85 -21.16
CA ASP A 131 -3.01 5.70 -21.56
C ASP A 131 -2.43 4.93 -20.35
N GLY A 132 -2.59 5.49 -19.13
CA GLY A 132 -2.08 4.89 -17.89
C GLY A 132 -0.63 5.24 -17.57
N ASN A 133 -0.08 6.31 -18.19
CA ASN A 133 1.22 6.84 -17.83
C ASN A 133 1.12 7.75 -16.63
N PHE A 134 2.11 7.70 -15.76
CA PHE A 134 2.18 8.54 -14.57
C PHE A 134 2.38 10.01 -14.93
N MET A 135 1.62 10.90 -14.29
CA MET A 135 1.66 12.36 -14.49
C MET A 135 2.37 13.05 -13.30
N PRO A 136 3.69 13.22 -13.34
CA PRO A 136 4.46 13.67 -12.17
C PRO A 136 4.15 15.10 -11.75
N GLU A 137 3.96 16.03 -12.69
CA GLU A 137 3.74 17.45 -12.38
C GLU A 137 2.36 17.69 -11.77
N GLU A 138 1.33 17.06 -12.33
CA GLU A 138 -0.03 17.14 -11.81
C GLU A 138 -0.12 16.47 -10.43
N THR A 139 0.48 15.30 -10.29
CA THR A 139 0.57 14.59 -9.00
C THR A 139 1.23 15.44 -7.93
N ASP A 140 2.39 16.06 -8.22
CA ASP A 140 3.10 16.91 -7.27
C ASP A 140 2.23 18.09 -6.81
N LYS A 141 1.55 18.74 -7.75
CA LYS A 141 0.61 19.83 -7.44
C LYS A 141 -0.56 19.39 -6.56
N LEU A 142 -1.17 18.25 -6.89
CA LEU A 142 -2.33 17.73 -6.15
C LEU A 142 -1.93 17.25 -4.76
N LEU A 143 -0.82 16.51 -4.64
CA LEU A 143 -0.31 16.04 -3.34
C LEU A 143 0.09 17.20 -2.43
N LYS A 144 0.82 18.19 -2.94
CA LYS A 144 1.14 19.41 -2.18
C LYS A 144 -0.11 20.11 -1.66
N LYS A 145 -1.14 20.21 -2.49
CA LYS A 145 -2.43 20.78 -2.09
C LYS A 145 -3.12 19.92 -1.03
N ARG A 146 -3.15 18.58 -1.24
CA ARG A 146 -3.85 17.64 -0.36
C ARG A 146 -3.19 17.52 1.01
N LEU A 147 -1.85 17.55 1.03
CA LEU A 147 -1.06 17.41 2.25
C LEU A 147 -0.74 18.74 2.94
N LYS A 148 -1.18 19.87 2.36
CA LYS A 148 -0.95 21.19 2.98
C LYS A 148 -1.65 21.29 4.34
N GLY A 149 -0.87 21.51 5.38
CA GLY A 149 -1.37 21.62 6.76
C GLY A 149 -1.66 20.29 7.44
N VAL A 150 -1.45 19.18 6.75
CA VAL A 150 -1.54 17.83 7.34
C VAL A 150 -0.25 17.55 8.09
N GLU A 151 -0.36 17.34 9.41
CA GLU A 151 0.80 17.10 10.25
C GLU A 151 1.35 15.67 10.08
N ARG A 152 0.46 14.70 10.02
CA ARG A 152 0.79 13.27 9.91
C ARG A 152 -0.23 12.54 9.04
N ALA A 153 0.23 11.78 8.07
CA ALA A 153 -0.65 11.02 7.18
C ALA A 153 -0.13 9.62 6.85
N VAL A 154 -1.09 8.74 6.53
CA VAL A 154 -0.85 7.47 5.86
C VAL A 154 -1.40 7.58 4.44
N VAL A 155 -0.52 7.38 3.46
CA VAL A 155 -0.84 7.36 2.04
C VAL A 155 -0.57 5.96 1.52
N PRO A 156 -1.57 5.12 1.24
CA PRO A 156 -1.33 3.78 0.69
C PRO A 156 -0.45 3.83 -0.56
N GLY A 157 0.46 2.89 -0.69
CA GLY A 157 1.33 2.79 -1.85
C GLY A 157 0.64 2.20 -3.08
N PHE A 158 1.39 2.11 -4.20
CA PHE A 158 1.11 1.29 -5.36
C PHE A 158 0.12 1.85 -6.39
N TYR A 159 -0.82 2.73 -6.07
CA TYR A 159 -1.86 3.16 -7.00
C TYR A 159 -2.15 4.66 -6.97
N GLY A 160 -2.90 5.10 -7.93
CA GLY A 160 -3.54 6.40 -8.07
C GLY A 160 -4.77 6.27 -8.96
N ALA A 161 -5.17 7.34 -9.63
CA ALA A 161 -6.33 7.31 -10.52
C ALA A 161 -6.10 8.15 -11.78
N LYS A 162 -6.83 7.81 -12.83
CA LYS A 162 -7.03 8.64 -14.02
C LYS A 162 -7.98 9.82 -13.70
N ALA A 163 -8.13 10.74 -14.63
CA ALA A 163 -9.00 11.91 -14.46
C ALA A 163 -10.48 11.53 -14.26
N ASP A 164 -10.92 10.43 -14.85
CA ASP A 164 -12.28 9.89 -14.70
C ASP A 164 -12.51 9.12 -13.39
N GLY A 165 -11.50 9.00 -12.55
CA GLY A 165 -11.53 8.25 -11.29
C GLY A 165 -11.19 6.76 -11.42
N THR A 166 -10.93 6.26 -12.63
CA THR A 166 -10.49 4.87 -12.84
C THR A 166 -9.15 4.63 -12.16
N ILE A 167 -9.11 3.63 -11.28
CA ILE A 167 -7.89 3.28 -10.55
C ILE A 167 -6.83 2.74 -11.52
N LYS A 168 -5.60 3.19 -11.30
CA LYS A 168 -4.41 2.72 -12.02
C LYS A 168 -3.30 2.40 -11.04
N THR A 169 -2.63 1.25 -11.25
CA THR A 169 -1.50 0.81 -10.43
C THR A 169 -0.17 1.05 -11.13
N PHE A 170 0.90 1.27 -10.36
CA PHE A 170 2.27 1.21 -10.87
C PHE A 170 2.65 -0.25 -11.18
N SER A 171 3.47 -0.46 -12.19
CA SER A 171 3.80 -1.81 -12.69
C SER A 171 4.64 -2.64 -11.73
N ARG A 172 5.66 -2.03 -11.07
CA ARG A 172 6.56 -2.66 -10.09
C ARG A 172 7.06 -1.65 -9.08
N GLY A 173 7.37 -2.10 -7.87
CA GLY A 173 7.88 -1.22 -6.82
C GLY A 173 6.94 -0.05 -6.48
N GLY A 174 5.65 -0.21 -6.72
CA GLY A 174 4.69 0.89 -6.67
C GLY A 174 4.62 1.59 -5.32
N SER A 175 4.79 0.85 -4.22
CA SER A 175 4.84 1.48 -2.90
C SER A 175 6.11 2.30 -2.70
N ASP A 176 7.26 1.83 -3.22
CA ASP A 176 8.53 2.58 -3.15
C ASP A 176 8.45 3.85 -4.01
N ILE A 177 7.84 3.74 -5.21
CA ILE A 177 7.56 4.89 -6.07
C ILE A 177 6.64 5.88 -5.36
N THR A 178 5.54 5.41 -4.75
CA THR A 178 4.63 6.27 -3.99
C THR A 178 5.36 6.95 -2.83
N GLY A 179 6.22 6.24 -2.11
CA GLY A 179 7.04 6.81 -1.04
C GLY A 179 7.92 7.96 -1.53
N SER A 180 8.60 7.80 -2.65
CA SER A 180 9.43 8.87 -3.26
C SER A 180 8.58 10.06 -3.70
N ILE A 181 7.39 9.81 -4.29
CA ILE A 181 6.45 10.87 -4.72
C ILE A 181 5.96 11.67 -3.51
N VAL A 182 5.56 10.99 -2.43
CA VAL A 182 5.12 11.65 -1.19
C VAL A 182 6.27 12.44 -0.57
N ALA A 183 7.46 11.84 -0.45
CA ALA A 183 8.64 12.53 0.09
C ALA A 183 8.97 13.83 -0.67
N LYS A 184 8.90 13.79 -2.00
CA LYS A 184 9.06 14.99 -2.84
C LYS A 184 7.97 16.03 -2.57
N ALA A 185 6.71 15.62 -2.51
CA ALA A 185 5.59 16.55 -2.35
C ALA A 185 5.62 17.27 -0.99
N VAL A 186 6.03 16.58 0.08
CA VAL A 186 6.16 17.18 1.42
C VAL A 186 7.52 17.80 1.68
N GLN A 187 8.43 17.75 0.71
CA GLN A 187 9.82 18.24 0.84
C GLN A 187 10.53 17.60 2.04
N ALA A 188 10.41 16.27 2.16
CA ALA A 188 11.02 15.54 3.26
C ALA A 188 12.56 15.61 3.19
N ASP A 189 13.20 15.82 4.32
CA ASP A 189 14.67 15.79 4.45
C ASP A 189 15.21 14.36 4.34
N VAL A 190 14.40 13.37 4.77
CA VAL A 190 14.76 11.95 4.77
C VAL A 190 13.58 11.10 4.27
N TYR A 191 13.87 10.17 3.38
CA TYR A 191 12.97 9.09 2.99
C TYR A 191 13.56 7.74 3.45
N GLU A 192 12.88 7.09 4.38
CA GLU A 192 13.25 5.77 4.88
C GLU A 192 12.46 4.68 4.15
N ASN A 193 13.14 3.78 3.45
CA ASN A 193 12.51 2.60 2.85
C ASN A 193 12.76 1.36 3.73
N TRP A 194 11.69 0.91 4.40
CA TRP A 194 11.72 -0.25 5.29
C TRP A 194 11.28 -1.51 4.55
N THR A 195 12.18 -2.47 4.45
CA THR A 195 11.98 -3.74 3.73
C THR A 195 12.35 -4.95 4.62
N ASP A 196 12.07 -6.14 4.13
CA ASP A 196 12.40 -7.42 4.77
C ASP A 196 13.83 -7.91 4.48
N VAL A 197 14.60 -7.13 3.72
CA VAL A 197 16.03 -7.38 3.46
C VAL A 197 16.89 -6.28 4.06
N SER A 198 18.15 -6.59 4.38
CA SER A 198 19.08 -5.67 5.03
C SER A 198 19.80 -4.73 4.04
N GLY A 199 19.02 -4.02 3.22
CA GLY A 199 19.56 -3.03 2.28
C GLY A 199 20.10 -3.61 0.97
N PHE A 200 20.80 -2.77 0.21
CA PHE A 200 21.46 -3.18 -1.03
C PHE A 200 22.70 -3.99 -0.75
N LYS A 201 22.97 -4.95 -1.60
CA LYS A 201 24.16 -5.82 -1.51
C LYS A 201 25.04 -5.66 -2.74
N ILE A 202 26.34 -5.82 -2.58
CA ILE A 202 27.32 -5.72 -3.66
C ILE A 202 27.17 -6.82 -4.73
N ALA A 203 26.46 -7.91 -4.41
CA ALA A 203 26.20 -9.02 -5.33
C ALA A 203 24.90 -9.73 -5.00
N ASP A 204 24.37 -10.48 -5.97
CA ASP A 204 23.19 -11.32 -5.78
C ASP A 204 23.47 -12.43 -4.74
N PRO A 205 22.71 -12.50 -3.63
CA PRO A 205 22.91 -13.53 -2.59
C PRO A 205 22.59 -14.96 -3.06
N ARG A 206 21.98 -15.12 -4.25
CA ARG A 206 21.78 -16.42 -4.89
C ARG A 206 23.03 -16.92 -5.59
N ILE A 207 23.97 -16.02 -5.91
CA ILE A 207 25.24 -16.32 -6.59
C ILE A 207 26.38 -16.32 -5.60
N ILE A 208 26.47 -15.31 -4.74
CA ILE A 208 27.52 -15.15 -3.74
C ILE A 208 26.92 -15.33 -2.35
N LYS A 209 27.47 -16.29 -1.59
CA LYS A 209 27.03 -16.55 -0.22
C LYS A 209 27.44 -15.39 0.69
N ASN A 210 26.48 -14.78 1.38
CA ASN A 210 26.68 -13.67 2.32
C ASN A 210 27.41 -12.45 1.70
N PRO A 211 26.90 -11.85 0.61
CA PRO A 211 27.50 -10.65 0.06
C PRO A 211 27.36 -9.48 1.05
N GLU A 212 28.36 -8.61 1.08
CA GLU A 212 28.38 -7.43 1.93
C GLU A 212 27.25 -6.46 1.54
N GLY A 213 26.74 -5.71 2.54
CA GLY A 213 25.80 -4.60 2.33
C GLY A 213 26.52 -3.40 1.74
N ILE A 214 25.79 -2.56 1.02
CA ILE A 214 26.28 -1.26 0.57
C ILE A 214 25.73 -0.22 1.53
N ASP A 215 26.63 0.46 2.26
CA ASP A 215 26.24 1.45 3.28
C ASP A 215 25.81 2.78 2.65
N ILE A 216 26.47 3.20 1.59
CA ILE A 216 26.21 4.50 0.92
C ILE A 216 26.29 4.30 -0.59
N ILE A 217 25.25 4.78 -1.30
CA ILE A 217 25.22 4.87 -2.76
C ILE A 217 24.94 6.32 -3.14
N THR A 218 25.76 6.88 -4.03
CA THR A 218 25.52 8.19 -4.63
C THR A 218 24.91 8.06 -6.01
N TYR A 219 24.03 8.96 -6.38
CA TYR A 219 23.57 9.13 -7.76
C TYR A 219 24.63 9.94 -8.50
N SER A 220 25.26 9.34 -9.48
CA SER A 220 26.21 9.99 -10.41
C SER A 220 25.68 9.95 -11.83
#